data_30e86c3d5565dbff8031be149a611ba5
#
_entry.id   30e86c3d5565dbff8031be149a611ba5
#
_cell.length_a   1.000
_cell.length_b   1.000
_cell.length_c   1.000
_cell.angle_alpha   90.00
_cell.angle_beta   90.00
_cell.angle_gamma   90.00
#
_symmetry.space_group_name_H-M   'P 1'
#
loop_
_entity.id
_entity.type
_entity.pdbx_description
1 polymer ?
#
loop_
_entity_poly.entity_id
_entity_poly.type
_entity_poly.pdbx_seq_one_letter_code
_entity_poly.pdbx_strand_id
1 'polypeptide(L)'
;IKPYDRNVATKIIEDFMLIANETVAQDYFWQELPFVYRTHDNPDTEKIKKLGTFINNFGYTIHIGQDEIHPKELQKLLMKIDGTPEEALIGRLTLRSMKQAKYTTVSTGHFGLATNYYCHFTSPIRRYPDLQIHRIIKDNLRGRMNQKRIEHYDSILPEVAKHSSEMERRADEAERETDKLKKVEYMEERIGQVFEGVISGVQEWGFYVELPNTVEGLVHVTSLTDDFYHYEESSYEMIGERTNKHYKLGQKVKVIVA
;
A
#
# COMPACT_ATOMS: atom_id res chain seq x y z
N ILE A 1 13.43 -2.49 -18.17
CA ILE A 1 13.34 -1.88 -16.82
C ILE A 1 14.32 -2.64 -15.94
N LYS A 2 15.23 -1.93 -15.31
CA LYS A 2 16.18 -2.55 -14.38
C LYS A 2 15.61 -2.44 -12.96
N PRO A 3 15.52 -3.55 -12.19
CA PRO A 3 15.05 -3.49 -10.82
C PRO A 3 15.93 -2.55 -9.98
N TYR A 4 15.30 -1.78 -9.09
CA TYR A 4 16.02 -0.98 -8.11
C TYR A 4 16.61 -1.89 -7.03
N ASP A 5 17.94 -1.86 -6.87
CA ASP A 5 18.61 -2.64 -5.84
C ASP A 5 18.74 -1.83 -4.55
N ARG A 6 18.04 -2.26 -3.51
CA ARG A 6 18.03 -1.64 -2.18
C ARG A 6 19.25 -2.12 -1.39
N ASN A 7 20.35 -1.39 -1.49
CA ASN A 7 21.60 -1.71 -0.81
C ASN A 7 21.70 -1.11 0.61
N VAL A 8 22.78 -1.44 1.34
CA VAL A 8 23.00 -0.99 2.73
C VAL A 8 23.01 0.55 2.84
N ALA A 9 23.63 1.25 1.88
CA ALA A 9 23.71 2.70 1.91
C ALA A 9 22.33 3.35 1.78
N THR A 10 21.46 2.83 0.90
CA THR A 10 20.09 3.32 0.77
C THR A 10 19.28 3.08 2.03
N LYS A 11 19.44 1.93 2.70
CA LYS A 11 18.77 1.63 3.98
C LYS A 11 19.19 2.60 5.08
N ILE A 12 20.49 2.91 5.21
CA ILE A 12 20.98 3.89 6.19
C ILE A 12 20.35 5.27 5.97
N ILE A 13 20.26 5.73 4.73
CA ILE A 13 19.63 7.02 4.42
C ILE A 13 18.12 6.99 4.72
N GLU A 14 17.42 5.89 4.40
CA GLU A 14 16.02 5.71 4.75
C GLU A 14 15.81 5.80 6.28
N ASP A 15 16.65 5.13 7.07
CA ASP A 15 16.57 5.17 8.54
C ASP A 15 16.79 6.60 9.07
N PHE A 16 17.77 7.34 8.55
CA PHE A 16 17.96 8.74 8.92
C PHE A 16 16.77 9.63 8.54
N MET A 17 16.15 9.39 7.38
CA MET A 17 14.94 10.12 6.97
C MET A 17 13.77 9.82 7.90
N LEU A 18 13.57 8.56 8.29
CA LEU A 18 12.52 8.16 9.24
C LEU A 18 12.72 8.83 10.60
N ILE A 19 13.94 8.73 11.17
CA ILE A 19 14.27 9.34 12.46
C ILE A 19 14.09 10.86 12.42
N ALA A 20 14.51 11.53 11.35
CA ALA A 20 14.31 12.97 11.20
C ALA A 20 12.82 13.34 11.16
N ASN A 21 12.00 12.59 10.41
CA ASN A 21 10.57 12.80 10.32
C ASN A 21 9.87 12.59 11.68
N GLU A 22 10.24 11.55 12.42
CA GLU A 22 9.71 11.27 13.76
C GLU A 22 10.11 12.34 14.77
N THR A 23 11.40 12.69 14.81
CA THR A 23 11.94 13.68 15.76
C THR A 23 11.26 15.05 15.58
N VAL A 24 11.13 15.50 14.33
CA VAL A 24 10.47 16.77 14.03
C VAL A 24 8.99 16.72 14.41
N ALA A 25 8.29 15.63 14.09
CA ALA A 25 6.88 15.49 14.46
C ALA A 25 6.67 15.48 15.97
N GLN A 26 7.51 14.76 16.70
CA GLN A 26 7.45 14.67 18.15
C GLN A 26 7.75 16.01 18.82
N ASP A 27 8.78 16.73 18.36
CA ASP A 27 9.17 18.03 18.91
C ASP A 27 8.04 19.05 18.80
N TYR A 28 7.43 19.16 17.60
CA TYR A 28 6.33 20.11 17.39
C TYR A 28 5.02 19.67 18.02
N PHE A 29 4.80 18.40 18.25
CA PHE A 29 3.66 17.91 19.05
C PHE A 29 3.75 18.39 20.49
N TRP A 30 4.90 18.25 21.12
CA TRP A 30 5.10 18.66 22.52
C TRP A 30 5.20 20.17 22.70
N GLN A 31 5.52 20.92 21.65
CA GLN A 31 5.43 22.39 21.67
C GLN A 31 3.99 22.91 21.51
N GLU A 32 3.02 22.02 21.21
CA GLU A 32 1.62 22.39 20.98
C GLU A 32 1.42 23.45 19.90
N LEU A 33 2.30 23.47 18.90
CA LEU A 33 2.22 24.40 17.77
C LEU A 33 1.42 23.79 16.62
N PRO A 34 0.72 24.62 15.83
CA PRO A 34 0.06 24.18 14.60
C PRO A 34 1.02 23.44 13.68
N PHE A 35 0.66 22.24 13.25
CA PHE A 35 1.56 21.39 12.51
C PHE A 35 0.83 20.48 11.51
N VAL A 36 1.56 19.87 10.57
CA VAL A 36 1.03 18.87 9.64
C VAL A 36 1.69 17.52 9.91
N TYR A 37 0.87 16.55 10.27
CA TYR A 37 1.30 15.16 10.52
C TYR A 37 0.99 14.27 9.32
N ARG A 38 1.73 13.18 9.19
CA ARG A 38 1.40 12.05 8.33
C ARG A 38 0.85 10.93 9.20
N THR A 39 -0.43 10.68 9.13
CA THR A 39 -1.11 9.69 9.95
C THR A 39 -1.51 8.46 9.14
N HIS A 40 -1.48 7.32 9.79
CA HIS A 40 -1.94 6.05 9.24
C HIS A 40 -2.75 5.35 10.32
N ASP A 41 -4.06 5.39 10.17
CA ASP A 41 -5.00 4.83 11.13
C ASP A 41 -4.87 3.30 11.20
N ASN A 42 -5.30 2.70 12.32
CA ASN A 42 -5.40 1.26 12.48
C ASN A 42 -6.25 0.64 11.36
N PRO A 43 -5.88 -0.53 10.85
CA PRO A 43 -6.68 -1.24 9.85
C PRO A 43 -8.06 -1.60 10.38
N ASP A 44 -8.97 -1.85 9.45
CA ASP A 44 -10.31 -2.33 9.76
C ASP A 44 -10.25 -3.74 10.34
N THR A 45 -10.85 -3.95 11.52
CA THR A 45 -10.79 -5.22 12.24
C THR A 45 -11.39 -6.37 11.45
N GLU A 46 -12.49 -6.14 10.70
CA GLU A 46 -13.13 -7.17 9.89
C GLU A 46 -12.24 -7.60 8.71
N LYS A 47 -11.57 -6.64 8.07
CA LYS A 47 -10.61 -6.95 6.99
C LYS A 47 -9.42 -7.76 7.51
N ILE A 48 -8.94 -7.44 8.72
CA ILE A 48 -7.84 -8.19 9.35
C ILE A 48 -8.29 -9.60 9.75
N LYS A 49 -9.52 -9.77 10.26
CA LYS A 49 -10.07 -11.10 10.55
C LYS A 49 -10.19 -11.95 9.28
N LYS A 50 -10.70 -11.37 8.17
CA LYS A 50 -10.74 -12.05 6.86
C LYS A 50 -9.33 -12.44 6.38
N LEU A 51 -8.35 -11.54 6.50
CA LEU A 51 -6.95 -11.85 6.22
C LEU A 51 -6.45 -13.02 7.08
N GLY A 52 -6.71 -13.00 8.40
CA GLY A 52 -6.33 -14.06 9.34
C GLY A 52 -6.90 -15.41 8.93
N THR A 53 -8.21 -15.46 8.59
CA THR A 53 -8.86 -16.69 8.11
C THR A 53 -8.21 -17.20 6.83
N PHE A 54 -7.92 -16.30 5.89
CA PHE A 54 -7.31 -16.67 4.62
C PHE A 54 -5.90 -17.25 4.79
N ILE A 55 -5.02 -16.58 5.54
CA ILE A 55 -3.62 -17.02 5.72
C ILE A 55 -3.50 -18.35 6.49
N ASN A 56 -4.52 -18.70 7.28
CA ASN A 56 -4.57 -20.02 7.94
C ASN A 56 -4.54 -21.17 6.94
N ASN A 57 -5.07 -21.00 5.73
CA ASN A 57 -5.02 -22.01 4.66
C ASN A 57 -3.57 -22.32 4.21
N PHE A 58 -2.64 -21.40 4.47
CA PHE A 58 -1.22 -21.53 4.16
C PHE A 58 -0.38 -21.87 5.41
N GLY A 59 -1.02 -22.11 6.56
CA GLY A 59 -0.34 -22.42 7.81
C GLY A 59 0.22 -21.21 8.56
N TYR A 60 -0.14 -19.98 8.13
CA TYR A 60 0.25 -18.76 8.83
C TYR A 60 -0.85 -18.28 9.79
N THR A 61 -0.45 -17.69 10.89
CA THR A 61 -1.36 -17.13 11.89
C THR A 61 -0.94 -15.74 12.29
N ILE A 62 -1.92 -14.87 12.55
CA ILE A 62 -1.74 -13.56 13.16
C ILE A 62 -2.55 -13.50 14.45
N HIS A 63 -1.99 -12.83 15.46
CA HIS A 63 -2.70 -12.62 16.70
C HIS A 63 -3.46 -11.28 16.63
N ILE A 64 -4.78 -11.35 16.73
CA ILE A 64 -5.68 -10.19 16.73
C ILE A 64 -6.17 -10.03 18.17
N GLY A 65 -5.93 -8.84 18.77
CA GLY A 65 -6.49 -8.49 20.07
C GLY A 65 -8.03 -8.37 20.02
N GLN A 66 -8.65 -7.99 21.11
CA GLN A 66 -10.11 -7.90 21.19
C GLN A 66 -10.69 -6.96 20.13
N ASP A 67 -10.04 -5.80 19.86
CA ASP A 67 -10.52 -4.81 18.91
C ASP A 67 -9.44 -4.29 17.93
N GLU A 68 -8.16 -4.56 18.17
CA GLU A 68 -7.05 -4.03 17.36
C GLU A 68 -5.95 -5.05 17.12
N ILE A 69 -5.27 -4.90 16.00
CA ILE A 69 -4.04 -5.62 15.70
C ILE A 69 -2.82 -4.75 15.98
N HIS A 70 -1.81 -5.32 16.61
CA HIS A 70 -0.55 -4.61 16.80
C HIS A 70 0.29 -4.66 15.51
N PRO A 71 0.93 -3.55 15.07
CA PRO A 71 1.75 -3.50 13.84
C PRO A 71 2.80 -4.62 13.74
N LYS A 72 3.41 -5.01 14.89
CA LYS A 72 4.39 -6.11 14.95
C LYS A 72 3.84 -7.46 14.48
N GLU A 73 2.55 -7.71 14.59
CA GLU A 73 1.96 -8.98 14.12
C GLU A 73 1.98 -9.06 12.60
N LEU A 74 1.66 -7.95 11.91
CA LEU A 74 1.81 -7.89 10.45
C LEU A 74 3.27 -7.93 10.02
N GLN A 75 4.17 -7.26 10.75
CA GLN A 75 5.61 -7.35 10.49
C GLN A 75 6.12 -8.79 10.59
N LYS A 76 5.74 -9.52 11.65
CA LYS A 76 6.10 -10.94 11.82
C LYS A 76 5.55 -11.80 10.67
N LEU A 77 4.31 -11.54 10.23
CA LEU A 77 3.73 -12.22 9.07
C LEU A 77 4.56 -11.98 7.82
N LEU A 78 4.84 -10.71 7.49
CA LEU A 78 5.63 -10.35 6.31
C LEU A 78 7.05 -10.97 6.34
N MET A 79 7.69 -10.99 7.51
CA MET A 79 9.00 -11.67 7.67
C MET A 79 8.94 -13.19 7.48
N LYS A 80 7.82 -13.83 7.86
CA LYS A 80 7.65 -15.28 7.69
C LYS A 80 7.39 -15.68 6.25
N ILE A 81 6.74 -14.84 5.47
CA ILE A 81 6.42 -15.11 4.07
C ILE A 81 7.52 -14.68 3.10
N ASP A 82 8.52 -13.94 3.58
CA ASP A 82 9.64 -13.44 2.77
C ASP A 82 10.36 -14.62 2.07
N GLY A 83 10.50 -14.54 0.74
CA GLY A 83 11.07 -15.59 -0.11
C GLY A 83 10.20 -16.83 -0.32
N THR A 84 8.97 -16.88 0.19
CA THR A 84 8.03 -17.98 -0.05
C THR A 84 7.20 -17.77 -1.33
N PRO A 85 6.62 -18.82 -1.93
CA PRO A 85 5.72 -18.68 -3.07
C PRO A 85 4.49 -17.80 -2.79
N GLU A 86 4.05 -17.75 -1.53
CA GLU A 86 2.86 -17.01 -1.08
C GLU A 86 3.13 -15.54 -0.76
N GLU A 87 4.39 -15.09 -0.77
CA GLU A 87 4.80 -13.74 -0.40
C GLU A 87 4.01 -12.66 -1.16
N ALA A 88 3.99 -12.73 -2.48
CA ALA A 88 3.31 -11.76 -3.33
C ALA A 88 1.80 -11.68 -3.03
N LEU A 89 1.17 -12.82 -2.79
CA LEU A 89 -0.25 -12.93 -2.50
C LEU A 89 -0.60 -12.37 -1.12
N ILE A 90 0.03 -12.92 -0.06
CA ILE A 90 -0.26 -12.53 1.32
C ILE A 90 0.15 -11.07 1.55
N GLY A 91 1.27 -10.62 0.97
CA GLY A 91 1.71 -9.23 1.02
C GLY A 91 0.68 -8.27 0.41
N ARG A 92 0.13 -8.61 -0.77
CA ARG A 92 -0.93 -7.82 -1.44
C ARG A 92 -2.21 -7.75 -0.61
N LEU A 93 -2.67 -8.88 -0.05
CA LEU A 93 -3.86 -8.93 0.79
C LEU A 93 -3.66 -8.16 2.10
N THR A 94 -2.47 -8.26 2.70
CA THR A 94 -2.10 -7.47 3.88
C THR A 94 -2.19 -5.97 3.58
N LEU A 95 -1.62 -5.49 2.47
CA LEU A 95 -1.72 -4.09 2.06
C LEU A 95 -3.17 -3.64 1.83
N ARG A 96 -4.00 -4.47 1.19
CA ARG A 96 -5.43 -4.17 0.96
C ARG A 96 -6.24 -4.11 2.26
N SER A 97 -5.78 -4.76 3.31
CA SER A 97 -6.43 -4.74 4.63
C SER A 97 -6.10 -3.47 5.43
N MET A 98 -5.04 -2.74 5.05
CA MET A 98 -4.65 -1.49 5.69
C MET A 98 -5.46 -0.31 5.17
N LYS A 99 -5.57 0.74 6.01
CA LYS A 99 -6.07 2.03 5.57
C LYS A 99 -4.98 2.79 4.81
N GLN A 100 -5.39 3.82 4.10
CA GLN A 100 -4.44 4.70 3.41
C GLN A 100 -3.94 5.78 4.37
N ALA A 101 -2.63 6.05 4.35
CA ALA A 101 -2.07 7.17 5.09
C ALA A 101 -2.52 8.51 4.50
N LYS A 102 -2.65 9.54 5.35
CA LYS A 102 -3.14 10.87 4.98
C LYS A 102 -2.38 11.97 5.74
N TYR A 103 -2.46 13.19 5.26
CA TYR A 103 -2.02 14.36 6.02
C TYR A 103 -3.15 14.88 6.90
N THR A 104 -2.83 15.25 8.13
CA THR A 104 -3.77 15.79 9.13
C THR A 104 -3.09 16.84 9.99
N THR A 105 -3.88 17.64 10.71
CA THR A 105 -3.37 18.57 11.72
C THR A 105 -3.38 17.97 13.14
N VAL A 106 -3.95 16.77 13.28
CA VAL A 106 -4.00 16.04 14.56
C VAL A 106 -3.18 14.77 14.43
N SER A 107 -2.24 14.55 15.37
CA SER A 107 -1.43 13.33 15.40
C SER A 107 -2.24 12.16 15.97
N THR A 108 -2.53 11.16 15.14
CA THR A 108 -3.15 9.88 15.55
C THR A 108 -2.18 8.71 15.48
N GLY A 109 -0.90 9.00 15.21
CA GLY A 109 0.12 7.99 14.99
C GLY A 109 0.18 7.45 13.55
N HIS A 110 1.12 6.57 13.32
CA HIS A 110 1.33 5.92 12.02
C HIS A 110 1.47 4.41 12.18
N PHE A 111 0.36 3.70 11.96
CA PHE A 111 0.28 2.24 12.15
C PHE A 111 1.38 1.49 11.39
N GLY A 112 1.56 1.74 10.10
CA GLY A 112 2.53 1.01 9.27
C GLY A 112 4.00 1.19 9.67
N LEU A 113 4.32 2.30 10.39
CA LEU A 113 5.66 2.58 10.94
C LEU A 113 5.75 2.28 12.44
N ALA A 114 4.63 1.93 13.09
CA ALA A 114 4.53 1.68 14.54
C ALA A 114 5.06 2.86 15.38
N THR A 115 4.81 4.10 14.96
CA THR A 115 5.23 5.32 15.66
C THR A 115 4.02 6.16 16.06
N ASN A 116 4.15 6.86 17.22
CA ASN A 116 3.11 7.76 17.71
C ASN A 116 3.14 9.13 17.03
N TYR A 117 4.28 9.54 16.51
CA TYR A 117 4.48 10.85 15.90
C TYR A 117 5.19 10.69 14.57
N TYR A 118 4.58 11.16 13.50
CA TYR A 118 5.21 11.10 12.20
C TYR A 118 4.78 12.27 11.31
N CYS A 119 5.71 12.80 10.57
CA CYS A 119 5.45 13.79 9.54
C CYS A 119 6.32 13.51 8.30
N HIS A 120 6.04 14.18 7.23
CA HIS A 120 6.91 14.25 6.08
C HIS A 120 7.69 15.58 6.11
N PHE A 121 8.97 15.53 6.42
CA PHE A 121 9.84 16.70 6.57
C PHE A 121 10.99 16.72 5.55
N THR A 122 11.47 15.54 5.14
CA THR A 122 12.75 15.38 4.45
C THR A 122 12.73 15.67 2.95
N SER A 123 11.59 15.96 2.34
CA SER A 123 11.47 16.16 0.88
C SER A 123 10.68 17.41 0.45
N PRO A 124 11.07 18.64 0.88
CA PRO A 124 10.30 19.87 0.64
C PRO A 124 10.28 20.31 -0.83
N ILE A 125 11.13 19.78 -1.70
CA ILE A 125 11.15 20.10 -3.14
C ILE A 125 9.94 19.50 -3.86
N ARG A 126 9.53 18.28 -3.49
CA ARG A 126 8.49 17.52 -4.17
C ARG A 126 7.20 17.34 -3.37
N ARG A 127 7.18 17.64 -2.07
CA ARG A 127 6.00 17.53 -1.22
C ARG A 127 5.70 18.84 -0.52
N TYR A 128 4.52 19.38 -0.78
CA TYR A 128 4.10 20.65 -0.20
C TYR A 128 3.96 20.63 1.34
N PRO A 129 3.47 19.55 1.98
CA PRO A 129 3.46 19.45 3.44
C PRO A 129 4.85 19.62 4.07
N ASP A 130 5.89 19.00 3.50
CA ASP A 130 7.28 19.18 3.96
C ASP A 130 7.70 20.65 3.89
N LEU A 131 7.42 21.31 2.77
CA LEU A 131 7.74 22.76 2.62
C LEU A 131 7.00 23.60 3.66
N GLN A 132 5.75 23.28 3.94
CA GLN A 132 4.96 23.98 4.94
C GLN A 132 5.53 23.78 6.36
N ILE A 133 5.96 22.56 6.69
CA ILE A 133 6.67 22.25 7.93
C ILE A 133 7.95 23.09 8.05
N HIS A 134 8.76 23.18 6.99
CA HIS A 134 9.96 24.02 6.98
C HIS A 134 9.65 25.51 7.24
N ARG A 135 8.51 26.02 6.76
CA ARG A 135 8.07 27.40 7.05
C ARG A 135 7.71 27.59 8.51
N ILE A 136 6.97 26.64 9.11
CA ILE A 136 6.61 26.65 10.53
C ILE A 136 7.88 26.61 11.39
N ILE A 137 8.81 25.70 11.10
CA ILE A 137 10.10 25.59 11.81
C ILE A 137 10.88 26.90 11.74
N LYS A 138 10.99 27.51 10.55
CA LYS A 138 11.69 28.80 10.38
C LYS A 138 11.05 29.93 11.17
N ASP A 139 9.73 30.01 11.21
CA ASP A 139 9.03 31.02 11.98
C ASP A 139 9.25 30.79 13.49
N ASN A 140 9.21 29.53 13.95
CA ASN A 140 9.49 29.19 15.36
C ASN A 140 10.93 29.54 15.75
N LEU A 141 11.93 29.10 14.99
CA LEU A 141 13.35 29.38 15.27
C LEU A 141 13.69 30.89 15.25
N ARG A 142 12.93 31.68 14.53
CA ARG A 142 13.09 33.15 14.46
C ARG A 142 12.27 33.90 15.50
N GLY A 143 11.62 33.19 16.44
CA GLY A 143 10.76 33.80 17.45
C GLY A 143 9.52 34.51 16.91
N ARG A 144 9.02 34.08 15.73
CA ARG A 144 7.88 34.71 15.05
C ARG A 144 6.54 34.03 15.33
N MET A 145 6.52 32.96 16.12
CA MET A 145 5.32 32.20 16.49
C MET A 145 4.54 32.90 17.60
N ASN A 146 4.05 34.13 17.29
CA ASN A 146 3.12 34.85 18.15
C ASN A 146 1.67 34.37 17.89
N GLN A 147 0.73 34.81 18.74
CA GLN A 147 -0.68 34.40 18.68
C GLN A 147 -1.29 34.58 17.28
N LYS A 148 -1.05 35.71 16.63
CA LYS A 148 -1.56 35.98 15.27
C LYS A 148 -1.01 34.98 14.23
N ARG A 149 0.24 34.54 14.41
CA ARG A 149 0.88 33.59 13.49
C ARG A 149 0.36 32.17 13.73
N ILE A 150 0.09 31.80 14.97
CA ILE A 150 -0.54 30.55 15.36
C ILE A 150 -1.94 30.46 14.74
N GLU A 151 -2.78 31.48 14.95
CA GLU A 151 -4.13 31.55 14.37
C GLU A 151 -4.11 31.46 12.83
N HIS A 152 -3.13 32.09 12.20
CA HIS A 152 -2.94 31.97 10.75
C HIS A 152 -2.68 30.49 10.34
N TYR A 153 -1.75 29.81 10.99
CA TYR A 153 -1.48 28.41 10.67
C TYR A 153 -2.66 27.50 11.00
N ASP A 154 -3.34 27.69 12.13
CA ASP A 154 -4.55 26.93 12.47
C ASP A 154 -5.65 27.07 11.42
N SER A 155 -5.76 28.26 10.81
CA SER A 155 -6.77 28.51 9.77
C SER A 155 -6.45 27.85 8.43
N ILE A 156 -5.17 27.75 8.05
CA ILE A 156 -4.79 27.25 6.71
C ILE A 156 -4.41 25.76 6.67
N LEU A 157 -3.81 25.22 7.75
CA LEU A 157 -3.24 23.88 7.73
C LEU A 157 -4.27 22.74 7.53
N PRO A 158 -5.53 22.83 8.01
CA PRO A 158 -6.53 21.81 7.71
C PRO A 158 -6.77 21.65 6.20
N GLU A 159 -6.91 22.74 5.48
CA GLU A 159 -7.09 22.73 4.02
C GLU A 159 -5.82 22.27 3.29
N VAL A 160 -4.65 22.71 3.73
CA VAL A 160 -3.35 22.24 3.21
C VAL A 160 -3.22 20.73 3.35
N ALA A 161 -3.55 20.17 4.51
CA ALA A 161 -3.46 18.74 4.77
C ALA A 161 -4.44 17.93 3.89
N LYS A 162 -5.71 18.40 3.81
CA LYS A 162 -6.75 17.80 2.98
C LYS A 162 -6.35 17.80 1.51
N HIS A 163 -6.06 18.98 0.98
CA HIS A 163 -5.69 19.16 -0.43
C HIS A 163 -4.44 18.35 -0.81
N SER A 164 -3.41 18.34 0.05
CA SER A 164 -2.20 17.55 -0.19
C SER A 164 -2.49 16.05 -0.26
N SER A 165 -3.38 15.55 0.59
CA SER A 165 -3.79 14.13 0.57
C SER A 165 -4.61 13.79 -0.69
N GLU A 166 -5.45 14.70 -1.17
CA GLU A 166 -6.22 14.53 -2.41
C GLU A 166 -5.30 14.53 -3.65
N MET A 167 -4.36 15.46 -3.69
CA MET A 167 -3.41 15.56 -4.82
C MET A 167 -2.43 14.39 -4.85
N GLU A 168 -1.99 13.88 -3.71
CA GLU A 168 -1.19 12.66 -3.64
C GLU A 168 -1.93 11.47 -4.26
N ARG A 169 -3.19 11.23 -3.86
CA ARG A 169 -4.01 10.15 -4.44
C ARG A 169 -4.20 10.29 -5.95
N ARG A 170 -4.45 11.53 -6.40
CA ARG A 170 -4.59 11.82 -7.84
C ARG A 170 -3.31 11.57 -8.61
N ALA A 171 -2.16 11.92 -8.03
CA ALA A 171 -0.85 11.64 -8.62
C ALA A 171 -0.57 10.14 -8.71
N ASP A 172 -0.83 9.40 -7.64
CA ASP A 172 -0.69 7.93 -7.60
C ASP A 172 -1.61 7.24 -8.63
N GLU A 173 -2.83 7.74 -8.81
CA GLU A 173 -3.77 7.22 -9.80
C GLU A 173 -3.29 7.49 -11.23
N ALA A 174 -2.82 8.71 -11.51
CA ALA A 174 -2.27 9.08 -12.82
C ALA A 174 -1.03 8.26 -13.16
N GLU A 175 -0.13 8.03 -12.20
CA GLU A 175 1.04 7.16 -12.37
C GLU A 175 0.63 5.73 -12.71
N ARG A 176 -0.30 5.14 -11.93
CA ARG A 176 -0.80 3.79 -12.20
C ARG A 176 -1.47 3.65 -13.56
N GLU A 177 -2.28 4.63 -13.98
CA GLU A 177 -2.93 4.59 -15.29
C GLU A 177 -1.90 4.75 -16.42
N THR A 178 -0.87 5.57 -16.25
CA THR A 178 0.23 5.70 -17.20
C THR A 178 1.02 4.40 -17.32
N ASP A 179 1.33 3.75 -16.20
CA ASP A 179 2.00 2.45 -16.19
C ASP A 179 1.18 1.37 -16.88
N LYS A 180 -0.14 1.33 -16.63
CA LYS A 180 -1.04 0.40 -17.32
C LYS A 180 -1.04 0.64 -18.83
N LEU A 181 -1.16 1.90 -19.27
CA LEU A 181 -1.11 2.26 -20.67
C LEU A 181 0.19 1.74 -21.33
N LYS A 182 1.34 1.99 -20.68
CA LYS A 182 2.62 1.53 -21.20
C LYS A 182 2.78 0.01 -21.21
N LYS A 183 2.18 -0.68 -20.26
CA LYS A 183 2.12 -2.14 -20.25
C LYS A 183 1.26 -2.68 -21.39
N VAL A 184 0.12 -2.04 -21.68
CA VAL A 184 -0.76 -2.42 -22.81
C VAL A 184 -0.04 -2.18 -24.14
N GLU A 185 0.53 -1.00 -24.38
CA GLU A 185 1.33 -0.71 -25.58
C GLU A 185 2.45 -1.75 -25.79
N TYR A 186 3.14 -2.14 -24.73
CA TYR A 186 4.16 -3.18 -24.79
C TYR A 186 3.60 -4.54 -25.17
N MET A 187 2.40 -4.88 -24.73
CA MET A 187 1.76 -6.17 -25.01
C MET A 187 1.07 -6.23 -26.39
N GLU A 188 0.71 -5.08 -26.96
CA GLU A 188 0.08 -5.00 -28.28
C GLU A 188 0.93 -5.67 -29.39
N GLU A 189 2.25 -5.51 -29.33
CA GLU A 189 3.20 -6.18 -30.24
C GLU A 189 3.35 -7.69 -29.98
N ARG A 190 2.70 -8.23 -28.97
CA ARG A 190 2.84 -9.62 -28.48
C ARG A 190 1.53 -10.40 -28.51
N ILE A 191 0.52 -9.88 -29.19
CA ILE A 191 -0.75 -10.58 -29.44
C ILE A 191 -0.47 -11.93 -30.11
N GLY A 192 -1.11 -12.99 -29.61
CA GLY A 192 -0.93 -14.37 -30.06
C GLY A 192 0.27 -15.10 -29.44
N GLN A 193 1.13 -14.43 -28.69
CA GLN A 193 2.23 -15.09 -27.97
C GLN A 193 1.74 -15.78 -26.70
N VAL A 194 2.39 -16.89 -26.36
CA VAL A 194 2.10 -17.68 -25.16
C VAL A 194 3.12 -17.34 -24.07
N PHE A 195 2.62 -17.05 -22.87
CA PHE A 195 3.43 -16.77 -21.70
C PHE A 195 3.09 -17.72 -20.54
N GLU A 196 4.09 -18.01 -19.73
CA GLU A 196 3.87 -18.58 -18.41
C GLU A 196 3.70 -17.43 -17.41
N GLY A 197 2.66 -17.50 -16.59
CA GLY A 197 2.39 -16.50 -15.56
C GLY A 197 1.87 -17.16 -14.29
N VAL A 198 1.60 -16.34 -13.29
CA VAL A 198 1.08 -16.75 -11.98
C VAL A 198 -0.26 -16.08 -11.76
N ILE A 199 -1.26 -16.83 -11.29
CA ILE A 199 -2.56 -16.26 -10.93
C ILE A 199 -2.38 -15.29 -9.77
N SER A 200 -2.63 -14.02 -10.01
CA SER A 200 -2.43 -12.90 -9.09
C SER A 200 -3.72 -12.42 -8.41
N GLY A 201 -4.87 -12.83 -8.94
CA GLY A 201 -6.18 -12.50 -8.40
C GLY A 201 -7.26 -13.40 -8.96
N VAL A 202 -8.28 -13.73 -8.15
CA VAL A 202 -9.46 -14.50 -8.60
C VAL A 202 -10.71 -13.72 -8.20
N GLN A 203 -11.67 -13.62 -9.10
CA GLN A 203 -12.94 -12.90 -8.95
C GLN A 203 -14.07 -13.70 -9.63
N GLU A 204 -15.32 -13.30 -9.42
CA GLU A 204 -16.48 -13.95 -10.05
C GLU A 204 -16.42 -13.98 -11.58
N TRP A 205 -15.82 -12.95 -12.19
CA TRP A 205 -15.75 -12.82 -13.66
C TRP A 205 -14.50 -13.46 -14.29
N GLY A 206 -13.60 -14.06 -13.48
CA GLY A 206 -12.39 -14.71 -13.97
C GLY A 206 -11.20 -14.55 -13.05
N PHE A 207 -10.01 -14.75 -13.57
CA PHE A 207 -8.79 -14.60 -12.79
C PHE A 207 -7.76 -13.74 -13.54
N TYR A 208 -6.94 -13.03 -12.76
CA TYR A 208 -5.83 -12.25 -13.25
C TYR A 208 -4.56 -13.08 -13.25
N VAL A 209 -3.75 -12.91 -14.28
CA VAL A 209 -2.46 -13.58 -14.42
C VAL A 209 -1.36 -12.53 -14.56
N GLU A 210 -0.41 -12.57 -13.63
CA GLU A 210 0.79 -11.73 -13.69
C GLU A 210 1.92 -12.50 -14.40
N LEU A 211 2.48 -11.86 -15.43
CA LEU A 211 3.60 -12.38 -16.20
C LEU A 211 4.94 -12.02 -15.53
N PRO A 212 6.06 -12.70 -15.86
CA PRO A 212 7.38 -12.39 -15.31
C PRO A 212 7.87 -10.95 -15.54
N ASN A 213 7.31 -10.26 -16.55
CA ASN A 213 7.57 -8.86 -16.86
C ASN A 213 6.67 -7.88 -16.09
N THR A 214 5.94 -8.36 -15.06
CA THR A 214 5.00 -7.58 -14.22
C THR A 214 3.75 -7.07 -14.94
N VAL A 215 3.48 -7.53 -16.15
CA VAL A 215 2.20 -7.25 -16.82
C VAL A 215 1.14 -8.19 -16.26
N GLU A 216 -0.01 -7.64 -15.90
CA GLU A 216 -1.16 -8.40 -15.40
C GLU A 216 -2.29 -8.33 -16.45
N GLY A 217 -2.87 -9.47 -16.77
CA GLY A 217 -4.00 -9.60 -17.70
C GLY A 217 -5.14 -10.42 -17.13
N LEU A 218 -6.36 -10.15 -17.57
CA LEU A 218 -7.57 -10.89 -17.16
C LEU A 218 -7.79 -12.09 -18.10
N VAL A 219 -7.94 -13.26 -17.50
CA VAL A 219 -8.57 -14.43 -18.16
C VAL A 219 -10.03 -14.44 -17.72
N HIS A 220 -10.92 -13.98 -18.59
CA HIS A 220 -12.35 -13.91 -18.29
C HIS A 220 -12.96 -15.32 -18.25
N VAL A 221 -13.93 -15.57 -17.35
CA VAL A 221 -14.55 -16.90 -17.18
C VAL A 221 -15.15 -17.45 -18.46
N THR A 222 -15.66 -16.59 -19.35
CA THR A 222 -16.24 -17.01 -20.65
C THR A 222 -15.18 -17.54 -21.63
N SER A 223 -13.89 -17.26 -21.42
CA SER A 223 -12.82 -17.84 -22.24
C SER A 223 -12.41 -19.25 -21.81
N LEU A 224 -12.90 -19.71 -20.65
CA LEU A 224 -12.69 -21.06 -20.15
C LEU A 224 -13.81 -21.97 -20.69
N THR A 225 -13.56 -22.57 -21.85
CA THR A 225 -14.59 -23.33 -22.59
C THR A 225 -14.68 -24.80 -22.19
N ASP A 226 -13.79 -25.26 -21.32
CA ASP A 226 -13.68 -26.68 -20.92
C ASP A 226 -14.69 -27.08 -19.82
N ASP A 227 -15.20 -26.11 -19.03
CA ASP A 227 -16.16 -26.35 -17.97
C ASP A 227 -16.96 -25.08 -17.61
N PHE A 228 -17.96 -25.21 -16.73
CA PHE A 228 -18.58 -24.09 -16.02
C PHE A 228 -17.84 -23.86 -14.71
N TYR A 229 -17.42 -22.61 -14.47
CA TYR A 229 -16.63 -22.25 -13.30
C TYR A 229 -17.41 -21.34 -12.37
N HIS A 230 -17.43 -21.66 -11.10
CA HIS A 230 -17.95 -20.78 -10.03
C HIS A 230 -16.82 -20.28 -9.14
N TYR A 231 -17.02 -19.11 -8.57
CA TYR A 231 -16.05 -18.50 -7.66
C TYR A 231 -16.35 -18.89 -6.22
N GLU A 232 -15.34 -19.42 -5.51
CA GLU A 232 -15.40 -19.74 -4.09
C GLU A 232 -14.67 -18.64 -3.29
N GLU A 233 -15.45 -17.76 -2.63
CA GLU A 233 -14.91 -16.58 -1.91
C GLU A 233 -14.01 -16.99 -0.73
N SER A 234 -14.32 -18.09 -0.05
CA SER A 234 -13.61 -18.53 1.15
C SER A 234 -12.17 -18.95 0.87
N SER A 235 -11.90 -19.51 -0.32
CA SER A 235 -10.59 -19.99 -0.75
C SER A 235 -9.94 -19.15 -1.85
N TYR A 236 -10.65 -18.13 -2.38
CA TYR A 236 -10.22 -17.33 -3.54
C TYR A 236 -9.86 -18.19 -4.75
N GLU A 237 -10.76 -19.14 -5.09
CA GLU A 237 -10.58 -20.08 -6.19
C GLU A 237 -11.72 -20.01 -7.19
N MET A 238 -11.44 -20.35 -8.46
CA MET A 238 -12.45 -20.77 -9.41
C MET A 238 -12.46 -22.29 -9.52
N ILE A 239 -13.64 -22.90 -9.37
CA ILE A 239 -13.82 -24.34 -9.37
C ILE A 239 -14.73 -24.76 -10.50
N GLY A 240 -14.27 -25.69 -11.33
CA GLY A 240 -15.05 -26.28 -12.42
C GLY A 240 -16.06 -27.30 -11.92
N GLU A 241 -17.33 -27.14 -12.29
CA GLU A 241 -18.44 -27.97 -11.79
C GLU A 241 -18.34 -29.47 -12.16
N ARG A 242 -17.87 -29.78 -13.38
CA ARG A 242 -17.77 -31.16 -13.87
C ARG A 242 -16.40 -31.76 -13.67
N THR A 243 -15.36 -30.97 -13.93
CA THR A 243 -13.98 -31.44 -13.95
C THR A 243 -13.30 -31.34 -12.59
N ASN A 244 -13.89 -30.62 -11.64
CA ASN A 244 -13.29 -30.24 -10.37
C ASN A 244 -11.89 -29.61 -10.56
N LYS A 245 -11.70 -28.91 -11.67
CA LYS A 245 -10.46 -28.19 -11.97
C LYS A 245 -10.44 -26.88 -11.18
N HIS A 246 -9.34 -26.62 -10.52
CA HIS A 246 -9.17 -25.44 -9.67
C HIS A 246 -8.21 -24.44 -10.30
N TYR A 247 -8.57 -23.16 -10.28
CA TYR A 247 -7.65 -22.06 -10.54
C TYR A 247 -7.51 -21.25 -9.25
N LYS A 248 -6.29 -21.32 -8.67
CA LYS A 248 -5.98 -20.78 -7.35
C LYS A 248 -4.98 -19.63 -7.46
N LEU A 249 -5.05 -18.74 -6.48
CA LEU A 249 -4.00 -17.73 -6.29
C LEU A 249 -2.61 -18.40 -6.15
N GLY A 250 -1.58 -17.81 -6.81
CA GLY A 250 -0.23 -18.35 -6.81
C GLY A 250 0.01 -19.52 -7.79
N GLN A 251 -1.03 -20.05 -8.44
CA GLN A 251 -0.90 -21.15 -9.41
C GLN A 251 -0.23 -20.67 -10.70
N LYS A 252 0.73 -21.44 -11.20
CA LYS A 252 1.33 -21.22 -12.51
C LYS A 252 0.39 -21.66 -13.63
N VAL A 253 0.22 -20.84 -14.61
CA VAL A 253 -0.64 -21.08 -15.78
C VAL A 253 0.05 -20.60 -17.07
N LYS A 254 -0.34 -21.21 -18.20
CA LYS A 254 0.03 -20.72 -19.53
C LYS A 254 -1.14 -19.96 -20.11
N VAL A 255 -0.87 -18.75 -20.58
CA VAL A 255 -1.88 -17.87 -21.19
C VAL A 255 -1.40 -17.37 -22.54
N ILE A 256 -2.35 -17.13 -23.42
CA ILE A 256 -2.12 -16.47 -24.71
C ILE A 256 -2.60 -15.03 -24.62
N VAL A 257 -1.83 -14.11 -25.18
CA VAL A 257 -2.22 -12.70 -25.28
C VAL A 257 -3.24 -12.54 -26.38
N ALA A 258 -4.39 -11.96 -26.08
CA ALA A 258 -5.52 -11.76 -26.99
C ALA A 258 -5.85 -10.28 -27.17
#